data_dc69d513472505c82e0f9cd9f32f79a0
#
_entry.id   dc69d513472505c82e0f9cd9f32f79a0
#
_cell.length_a   1.000
_cell.length_b   1.000
_cell.length_c   1.000
_cell.angle_alpha   90.00
_cell.angle_beta   90.00
_cell.angle_gamma   90.00
#
_symmetry.space_group_name_H-M   'P 1'
#
loop_
_entity.id
_entity.type
_entity.pdbx_description
1 polymer ?
#
loop_
_entity_poly.entity_id
_entity_poly.type
_entity_poly.pdbx_seq_one_letter_code
_entity_poly.pdbx_strand_id
1 'polypeptide(L)'
;MTDASPHQSNFAVIPAKTETQGSGFSAASMGPRFRGGDGNKAKRSGLPTLLQRYAPLLLLALAWEVVSRLGLVSPAALPPLDKVGAAWLNLAESGDLWTNGLASISRGAAGLGLAIAIGSAIGVAMAWHMPIRVVINPIVQFFYPLPKSALIPVMVLWLGFGDASKIVLIFVGCMLPVTLSAFNGARGTEQVLIWSARSLGASRARALWEVVLPSALPELLSGIRTALAFAFVLLVASELIVARSGFGYMIGWLGDGGVYDAMFAVVLTVAVLGFAADRGYLMLVRRVLAWRE
;
A
#
# COMPACT_ATOMS: atom_id res chain seq x y z
N MET A 1 -3.23 0.83 71.66
CA MET A 1 -4.66 1.11 71.47
C MET A 1 -4.78 1.64 70.06
N THR A 2 -5.31 1.00 69.17
CA THR A 2 -6.26 0.08 68.64
C THR A 2 -5.80 -0.23 67.24
N ASP A 3 -5.40 -1.42 66.89
CA ASP A 3 -6.07 -2.57 66.37
C ASP A 3 -7.02 -2.31 65.17
N ALA A 4 -6.62 -2.73 63.97
CA ALA A 4 -7.50 -3.03 62.84
C ALA A 4 -6.79 -3.96 61.84
N SER A 5 -7.32 -5.20 61.87
CA SER A 5 -6.94 -6.38 61.09
C SER A 5 -7.19 -6.27 59.57
N PRO A 6 -6.53 -7.08 58.75
CA PRO A 6 -6.69 -7.09 57.31
C PRO A 6 -7.89 -7.92 56.83
N HIS A 7 -8.66 -7.39 55.88
CA HIS A 7 -9.73 -8.09 55.19
C HIS A 7 -9.15 -9.12 54.22
N GLN A 8 -9.42 -10.42 54.55
CA GLN A 8 -9.28 -11.54 53.65
C GLN A 8 -10.52 -11.63 52.75
N SER A 9 -10.36 -11.48 51.42
CA SER A 9 -11.38 -11.81 50.43
C SER A 9 -11.26 -13.26 50.03
N ASN A 10 -12.26 -14.07 50.43
CA ASN A 10 -12.44 -15.47 50.06
C ASN A 10 -12.73 -15.60 48.53
N PHE A 11 -11.85 -16.26 47.81
CA PHE A 11 -12.19 -16.85 46.52
C PHE A 11 -12.79 -18.25 46.74
N ALA A 12 -14.08 -18.35 46.45
CA ALA A 12 -14.79 -19.64 46.45
C ALA A 12 -14.39 -20.48 45.25
N VAL A 13 -13.81 -21.63 45.51
CA VAL A 13 -13.54 -22.72 44.55
C VAL A 13 -14.84 -23.47 44.29
N ILE A 14 -15.32 -23.51 43.06
CA ILE A 14 -16.46 -24.34 42.61
C ILE A 14 -15.91 -25.70 42.19
N PRO A 15 -16.37 -26.82 42.81
CA PRO A 15 -15.93 -28.14 42.38
C PRO A 15 -16.68 -28.64 41.14
N ALA A 16 -15.93 -29.13 40.15
CA ALA A 16 -16.44 -29.80 38.97
C ALA A 16 -17.11 -31.15 39.38
N LYS A 17 -18.38 -31.32 39.07
CA LYS A 17 -19.09 -32.59 39.13
C LYS A 17 -18.74 -33.40 37.90
N THR A 18 -18.09 -34.53 38.12
CA THR A 18 -17.95 -35.67 37.18
C THR A 18 -19.20 -36.50 37.26
N GLU A 19 -20.03 -36.53 36.23
CA GLU A 19 -21.04 -37.56 36.02
C GLU A 19 -20.63 -38.46 34.86
N THR A 20 -20.19 -39.65 35.20
CA THR A 20 -20.07 -40.81 34.29
C THR A 20 -21.45 -41.43 34.12
N GLN A 21 -22.06 -41.33 32.94
CA GLN A 21 -23.11 -42.24 32.50
C GLN A 21 -22.65 -42.97 31.26
N GLY A 22 -22.36 -44.26 31.45
CA GLY A 22 -22.19 -45.22 30.39
C GLY A 22 -23.55 -45.60 29.81
N SER A 23 -23.70 -45.52 28.51
CA SER A 23 -24.71 -46.26 27.76
C SER A 23 -24.11 -46.67 26.43
N GLY A 24 -24.07 -47.99 26.22
CA GLY A 24 -23.53 -48.62 25.05
C GLY A 24 -24.24 -48.18 23.78
N PHE A 25 -23.44 -47.88 22.76
CA PHE A 25 -23.94 -47.74 21.40
C PHE A 25 -23.29 -48.78 20.51
N SER A 26 -24.18 -49.66 20.03
CA SER A 26 -23.95 -50.70 19.03
C SER A 26 -23.32 -50.12 17.76
N ALA A 27 -22.27 -50.75 17.32
CA ALA A 27 -21.64 -50.47 16.03
C ALA A 27 -22.57 -50.95 14.89
N ALA A 28 -23.31 -50.03 14.31
CA ALA A 28 -23.96 -50.20 13.01
C ALA A 28 -23.15 -49.43 11.96
N SER A 29 -22.53 -50.19 11.09
CA SER A 29 -21.82 -49.75 9.91
C SER A 29 -22.73 -48.93 8.97
N MET A 30 -22.55 -47.59 8.91
CA MET A 30 -23.04 -46.77 7.80
C MET A 30 -21.86 -46.02 7.21
N GLY A 31 -21.28 -46.62 6.16
CA GLY A 31 -20.39 -45.91 5.26
C GLY A 31 -21.13 -44.79 4.58
N PRO A 32 -20.50 -43.58 4.41
CA PRO A 32 -21.12 -42.53 3.65
C PRO A 32 -21.25 -42.93 2.19
N ARG A 33 -22.51 -43.15 1.73
CA ARG A 33 -22.82 -43.21 0.30
C ARG A 33 -22.49 -41.88 -0.32
N PHE A 34 -21.37 -41.82 -1.03
CA PHE A 34 -21.10 -40.75 -2.00
C PHE A 34 -22.16 -40.80 -3.10
N ARG A 35 -23.22 -40.03 -2.90
CA ARG A 35 -24.18 -39.71 -3.96
C ARG A 35 -23.47 -38.80 -4.91
N GLY A 36 -23.03 -39.36 -6.05
CA GLY A 36 -22.55 -38.59 -7.19
C GLY A 36 -23.60 -37.54 -7.55
N GLY A 37 -23.40 -36.32 -7.11
CA GLY A 37 -24.13 -35.16 -7.58
C GLY A 37 -23.61 -34.82 -8.95
N ASP A 38 -24.44 -35.01 -9.97
CA ASP A 38 -24.22 -34.54 -11.32
C ASP A 38 -23.79 -33.09 -11.28
N GLY A 39 -22.51 -32.90 -11.62
CA GLY A 39 -21.93 -31.59 -11.79
C GLY A 39 -22.51 -30.91 -13.02
N ASN A 40 -23.74 -30.46 -12.95
CA ASN A 40 -24.27 -29.47 -13.86
C ASN A 40 -23.54 -28.13 -13.56
N LYS A 41 -22.26 -28.07 -13.94
CA LYS A 41 -21.56 -26.81 -14.13
C LYS A 41 -22.29 -26.10 -15.28
N ALA A 42 -23.39 -25.43 -14.92
CA ALA A 42 -23.95 -24.41 -15.76
C ALA A 42 -22.76 -23.53 -16.20
N LYS A 43 -22.35 -23.69 -17.43
CA LYS A 43 -21.48 -22.78 -18.15
C LYS A 43 -22.21 -21.44 -18.13
N ARG A 44 -22.04 -20.67 -17.06
CA ARG A 44 -22.36 -19.25 -17.07
C ARG A 44 -21.53 -18.71 -18.22
N SER A 45 -22.20 -18.41 -19.32
CA SER A 45 -21.70 -17.59 -20.42
C SER A 45 -21.32 -16.23 -19.83
N GLY A 46 -20.15 -16.17 -19.18
CA GLY A 46 -19.63 -14.95 -18.60
C GLY A 46 -19.19 -14.06 -19.74
N LEU A 47 -19.70 -12.86 -19.80
CA LEU A 47 -18.98 -11.72 -20.33
C LEU A 47 -17.50 -11.89 -19.96
N PRO A 48 -16.56 -11.61 -20.90
CA PRO A 48 -15.15 -11.83 -20.63
C PRO A 48 -14.80 -11.22 -19.28
N THR A 49 -14.13 -11.97 -18.45
CA THR A 49 -13.80 -11.61 -17.05
C THR A 49 -13.16 -10.21 -16.91
N LEU A 50 -12.53 -9.74 -17.98
CA LEU A 50 -12.02 -8.38 -18.12
C LEU A 50 -13.13 -7.34 -18.13
N LEU A 51 -14.23 -7.55 -18.87
CA LEU A 51 -15.33 -6.59 -18.93
C LEU A 51 -16.03 -6.47 -17.57
N GLN A 52 -16.28 -7.60 -16.89
CA GLN A 52 -16.85 -7.59 -15.53
C GLN A 52 -15.94 -6.88 -14.53
N ARG A 53 -14.63 -7.01 -14.68
CA ARG A 53 -13.64 -6.40 -13.78
C ARG A 53 -13.56 -4.89 -13.94
N TYR A 54 -13.73 -4.36 -15.15
CA TYR A 54 -13.61 -2.93 -15.44
C TYR A 54 -14.98 -2.24 -15.66
N ALA A 55 -16.09 -2.98 -15.62
CA ALA A 55 -17.43 -2.42 -15.71
C ALA A 55 -17.70 -1.27 -14.75
N PRO A 56 -17.26 -1.29 -13.47
CA PRO A 56 -17.46 -0.16 -12.58
C PRO A 56 -16.78 1.13 -13.06
N LEU A 57 -15.60 1.03 -13.69
CA LEU A 57 -14.90 2.20 -14.23
C LEU A 57 -15.61 2.76 -15.47
N LEU A 58 -16.14 1.88 -16.32
CA LEU A 58 -16.96 2.31 -17.47
C LEU A 58 -18.26 2.96 -17.03
N LEU A 59 -18.92 2.42 -15.99
CA LEU A 59 -20.11 3.03 -15.41
C LEU A 59 -19.82 4.39 -14.80
N LEU A 60 -18.67 4.56 -14.13
CA LEU A 60 -18.25 5.84 -13.59
C LEU A 60 -18.01 6.87 -14.72
N ALA A 61 -17.31 6.48 -15.79
CA ALA A 61 -17.10 7.35 -16.94
C ALA A 61 -18.42 7.72 -17.64
N LEU A 62 -19.34 6.78 -17.77
CA LEU A 62 -20.68 7.03 -18.31
C LEU A 62 -21.47 7.99 -17.41
N ALA A 63 -21.46 7.78 -16.10
CA ALA A 63 -22.10 8.67 -15.15
C ALA A 63 -21.52 10.10 -15.22
N TRP A 64 -20.20 10.24 -15.33
CA TRP A 64 -19.53 11.52 -15.55
C TRP A 64 -20.08 12.21 -16.81
N GLU A 65 -20.05 11.51 -17.94
CA GLU A 65 -20.50 12.07 -19.24
C GLU A 65 -21.97 12.48 -19.21
N VAL A 66 -22.85 11.65 -18.63
CA VAL A 66 -24.28 11.94 -18.49
C VAL A 66 -24.50 13.18 -17.61
N VAL A 67 -23.87 13.27 -16.44
CA VAL A 67 -24.02 14.41 -15.51
C VAL A 67 -23.52 15.70 -16.17
N SER A 68 -22.38 15.63 -16.88
CA SER A 68 -21.81 16.77 -17.57
C SER A 68 -22.72 17.26 -18.71
N ARG A 69 -23.24 16.36 -19.55
CA ARG A 69 -24.10 16.73 -20.71
C ARG A 69 -25.50 17.18 -20.31
N LEU A 70 -26.06 16.67 -19.21
CA LEU A 70 -27.35 17.12 -18.70
C LEU A 70 -27.31 18.52 -18.08
N GLY A 71 -26.11 19.11 -17.95
CA GLY A 71 -25.95 20.46 -17.37
C GLY A 71 -26.28 20.53 -15.88
N LEU A 72 -26.28 19.37 -15.19
CA LEU A 72 -26.51 19.30 -13.74
C LEU A 72 -25.40 19.97 -12.94
N VAL A 73 -24.22 20.06 -13.53
CA VAL A 73 -23.03 20.70 -12.96
C VAL A 73 -22.43 21.62 -14.01
N SER A 74 -21.82 22.74 -13.57
CA SER A 74 -21.19 23.67 -14.49
C SER A 74 -20.04 22.99 -15.26
N PRO A 75 -19.82 23.32 -16.54
CA PRO A 75 -18.69 22.77 -17.32
C PRO A 75 -17.31 23.04 -16.70
N ALA A 76 -17.20 24.07 -15.87
CA ALA A 76 -16.00 24.38 -15.11
C ALA A 76 -15.74 23.35 -13.99
N ALA A 77 -16.81 22.81 -13.36
CA ALA A 77 -16.68 21.86 -12.27
C ALA A 77 -16.62 20.40 -12.79
N LEU A 78 -17.23 20.11 -13.95
CA LEU A 78 -17.18 18.78 -14.57
C LEU A 78 -17.25 18.90 -16.10
N PRO A 79 -16.11 19.07 -16.79
CA PRO A 79 -16.10 19.20 -18.24
C PRO A 79 -16.46 17.89 -18.94
N PRO A 80 -17.09 17.93 -20.13
CA PRO A 80 -17.36 16.74 -20.94
C PRO A 80 -16.10 15.98 -21.31
N LEU A 81 -16.16 14.66 -21.39
CA LEU A 81 -14.99 13.81 -21.65
C LEU A 81 -14.40 14.05 -23.07
N ASP A 82 -15.19 14.44 -24.04
CA ASP A 82 -14.71 14.81 -25.38
C ASP A 82 -13.78 16.04 -25.33
N LYS A 83 -14.13 17.07 -24.56
CA LYS A 83 -13.27 18.25 -24.35
C LYS A 83 -11.99 17.91 -23.58
N VAL A 84 -12.12 17.08 -22.53
CA VAL A 84 -10.96 16.57 -21.77
C VAL A 84 -10.02 15.79 -22.68
N GLY A 85 -10.56 14.93 -23.56
CA GLY A 85 -9.79 14.17 -24.54
C GLY A 85 -9.08 15.06 -25.56
N ALA A 86 -9.76 16.08 -26.10
CA ALA A 86 -9.16 17.04 -27.00
C ALA A 86 -8.04 17.85 -26.32
N ALA A 87 -8.25 18.31 -25.09
CA ALA A 87 -7.23 18.99 -24.29
C ALA A 87 -6.02 18.09 -24.01
N TRP A 88 -6.26 16.80 -23.74
CA TRP A 88 -5.18 15.83 -23.55
C TRP A 88 -4.31 15.69 -24.81
N LEU A 89 -4.93 15.59 -26.00
CA LEU A 89 -4.21 15.51 -27.26
C LEU A 89 -3.35 16.77 -27.47
N ASN A 90 -3.91 17.95 -27.24
CA ASN A 90 -3.17 19.21 -27.37
C ASN A 90 -1.95 19.28 -26.44
N LEU A 91 -2.10 18.85 -25.17
CA LEU A 91 -1.00 18.79 -24.20
C LEU A 91 0.05 17.71 -24.56
N ALA A 92 -0.35 16.64 -25.22
CA ALA A 92 0.57 15.61 -25.69
C ALA A 92 1.36 16.08 -26.92
N GLU A 93 0.71 16.79 -27.85
CA GLU A 93 1.33 17.36 -29.06
C GLU A 93 2.26 18.54 -28.75
N SER A 94 1.91 19.40 -27.78
CA SER A 94 2.79 20.49 -27.33
C SER A 94 4.06 20.00 -26.63
N GLY A 95 4.08 18.75 -26.17
CA GLY A 95 5.19 18.20 -25.40
C GLY A 95 5.14 18.50 -23.89
N ASP A 96 4.19 19.33 -23.45
CA ASP A 96 4.07 19.73 -22.04
C ASP A 96 3.81 18.54 -21.11
N LEU A 97 2.97 17.60 -21.60
CA LEU A 97 2.64 16.39 -20.85
C LEU A 97 3.88 15.51 -20.59
N TRP A 98 4.76 15.41 -21.58
CA TRP A 98 5.98 14.59 -21.50
C TRP A 98 7.04 15.24 -20.62
N THR A 99 7.26 16.54 -20.78
CA THR A 99 8.25 17.29 -20.01
C THR A 99 7.91 17.29 -18.53
N ASN A 100 6.66 17.62 -18.19
CA ASN A 100 6.19 17.62 -16.80
C ASN A 100 6.05 16.21 -16.23
N GLY A 101 5.62 15.26 -17.06
CA GLY A 101 5.53 13.86 -16.68
C GLY A 101 6.88 13.25 -16.29
N LEU A 102 7.91 13.51 -17.09
CA LEU A 102 9.26 13.03 -16.79
C LEU A 102 9.80 13.64 -15.49
N ALA A 103 9.55 14.94 -15.27
CA ALA A 103 9.94 15.61 -14.02
C ALA A 103 9.26 14.96 -12.80
N SER A 104 7.95 14.71 -12.86
CA SER A 104 7.22 14.03 -11.78
C SER A 104 7.71 12.60 -11.55
N ILE A 105 7.83 11.80 -12.63
CA ILE A 105 8.26 10.40 -12.51
C ILE A 105 9.67 10.30 -11.93
N SER A 106 10.60 11.16 -12.36
CA SER A 106 11.98 11.14 -11.86
C SER A 106 12.06 11.45 -10.36
N ARG A 107 11.31 12.47 -9.88
CA ARG A 107 11.20 12.81 -8.44
C ARG A 107 10.56 11.68 -7.64
N GLY A 108 9.43 11.16 -8.12
CA GLY A 108 8.72 10.04 -7.49
C GLY A 108 9.58 8.80 -7.37
N ALA A 109 10.25 8.40 -8.47
CA ALA A 109 11.13 7.25 -8.51
C ALA A 109 12.35 7.41 -7.60
N ALA A 110 12.98 8.58 -7.59
CA ALA A 110 14.13 8.87 -6.72
C ALA A 110 13.74 8.80 -5.23
N GLY A 111 12.65 9.49 -4.83
CA GLY A 111 12.20 9.50 -3.44
C GLY A 111 11.74 8.12 -2.95
N LEU A 112 10.95 7.41 -3.76
CA LEU A 112 10.50 6.06 -3.45
C LEU A 112 11.66 5.05 -3.43
N GLY A 113 12.59 5.15 -4.38
CA GLY A 113 13.78 4.29 -4.43
C GLY A 113 14.64 4.42 -3.19
N LEU A 114 14.90 5.67 -2.74
CA LEU A 114 15.59 5.92 -1.47
C LEU A 114 14.82 5.35 -0.27
N ALA A 115 13.49 5.51 -0.24
CA ALA A 115 12.64 4.98 0.82
C ALA A 115 12.69 3.43 0.87
N ILE A 116 12.68 2.77 -0.27
CA ILE A 116 12.81 1.32 -0.35
C ILE A 116 14.18 0.87 0.16
N ALA A 117 15.25 1.47 -0.32
CA ALA A 117 16.62 1.07 0.05
C ALA A 117 16.88 1.27 1.56
N ILE A 118 16.65 2.49 2.05
CA ILE A 118 16.95 2.86 3.44
C ILE A 118 15.91 2.27 4.41
N GLY A 119 14.63 2.34 4.06
CA GLY A 119 13.56 1.81 4.89
C GLY A 119 13.63 0.30 5.10
N SER A 120 13.95 -0.46 4.03
CA SER A 120 14.16 -1.92 4.13
C SER A 120 15.34 -2.25 5.01
N ALA A 121 16.48 -1.55 4.81
CA ALA A 121 17.68 -1.76 5.62
C ALA A 121 17.43 -1.49 7.11
N ILE A 122 16.78 -0.37 7.43
CA ILE A 122 16.43 -0.02 8.82
C ILE A 122 15.46 -1.04 9.41
N GLY A 123 14.39 -1.41 8.69
CA GLY A 123 13.38 -2.36 9.17
C GLY A 123 13.97 -3.74 9.49
N VAL A 124 14.80 -4.28 8.59
CA VAL A 124 15.53 -5.55 8.81
C VAL A 124 16.50 -5.42 9.96
N ALA A 125 17.26 -4.32 10.05
CA ALA A 125 18.19 -4.08 11.16
C ALA A 125 17.46 -4.02 12.51
N MET A 126 16.30 -3.38 12.60
CA MET A 126 15.44 -3.37 13.79
C MET A 126 14.94 -4.76 14.17
N ALA A 127 14.64 -5.62 13.20
CA ALA A 127 14.21 -6.99 13.45
C ALA A 127 15.34 -7.85 14.01
N TRP A 128 16.55 -7.67 13.49
CA TRP A 128 17.70 -8.50 13.78
C TRP A 128 18.52 -8.04 15.00
N HIS A 129 18.55 -6.72 15.28
CA HIS A 129 19.34 -6.12 16.36
C HIS A 129 18.45 -5.39 17.37
N MET A 130 18.37 -5.93 18.60
CA MET A 130 17.58 -5.35 19.69
C MET A 130 17.97 -3.89 20.01
N PRO A 131 19.26 -3.49 20.09
CA PRO A 131 19.62 -2.11 20.36
C PRO A 131 19.09 -1.11 19.32
N ILE A 132 19.17 -1.48 18.03
CA ILE A 132 18.64 -0.64 16.94
C ILE A 132 17.12 -0.47 17.08
N ARG A 133 16.41 -1.54 17.42
CA ARG A 133 14.98 -1.50 17.65
C ARG A 133 14.58 -0.55 18.79
N VAL A 134 15.29 -0.64 19.92
CA VAL A 134 15.01 0.20 21.11
C VAL A 134 15.13 1.68 20.77
N VAL A 135 16.11 2.05 19.95
CA VAL A 135 16.34 3.45 19.54
C VAL A 135 15.37 3.91 18.46
N ILE A 136 15.15 3.10 17.43
CA ILE A 136 14.37 3.51 16.24
C ILE A 136 12.86 3.41 16.48
N ASN A 137 12.39 2.44 17.26
CA ASN A 137 10.96 2.20 17.45
C ASN A 137 10.19 3.41 18.04
N PRO A 138 10.68 4.14 19.07
CA PRO A 138 10.04 5.36 19.53
C PRO A 138 9.95 6.44 18.45
N ILE A 139 10.99 6.58 17.61
CA ILE A 139 11.02 7.53 16.50
C ILE A 139 9.92 7.19 15.49
N VAL A 140 9.85 5.92 15.08
CA VAL A 140 8.81 5.44 14.16
C VAL A 140 7.42 5.70 14.73
N GLN A 141 7.17 5.38 16.00
CA GLN A 141 5.87 5.61 16.66
C GLN A 141 5.50 7.09 16.74
N PHE A 142 6.46 7.96 16.99
CA PHE A 142 6.23 9.40 17.03
C PHE A 142 5.87 9.98 15.66
N PHE A 143 6.57 9.55 14.60
CA PHE A 143 6.33 10.04 13.24
C PHE A 143 5.16 9.35 12.51
N TYR A 144 4.67 8.24 13.03
CA TYR A 144 3.62 7.46 12.38
C TYR A 144 2.32 8.25 12.18
N PRO A 145 1.74 8.93 13.21
CA PRO A 145 0.48 9.66 13.09
C PRO A 145 0.62 11.02 12.37
N LEU A 146 1.85 11.49 12.11
CA LEU A 146 2.04 12.79 11.48
C LEU A 146 1.51 12.80 10.04
N PRO A 147 0.70 13.82 9.66
CA PRO A 147 0.30 14.00 8.27
C PRO A 147 1.53 14.41 7.44
N LYS A 148 1.97 13.51 6.55
CA LYS A 148 3.22 13.69 5.77
C LYS A 148 3.16 14.91 4.86
N SER A 149 1.97 15.28 4.35
CA SER A 149 1.76 16.50 3.56
C SER A 149 2.00 17.79 4.36
N ALA A 150 1.83 17.78 5.67
CA ALA A 150 2.15 18.94 6.53
C ALA A 150 3.65 19.26 6.55
N LEU A 151 4.51 18.33 6.13
CA LEU A 151 5.95 18.56 6.01
C LEU A 151 6.34 19.35 4.75
N ILE A 152 5.42 19.57 3.79
CA ILE A 152 5.73 20.28 2.53
C ILE A 152 6.38 21.66 2.80
N PRO A 153 5.80 22.55 3.62
CA PRO A 153 6.42 23.85 3.89
C PRO A 153 7.80 23.73 4.55
N VAL A 154 7.98 22.75 5.43
CA VAL A 154 9.25 22.52 6.13
C VAL A 154 10.33 22.07 5.15
N MET A 155 9.99 21.13 4.24
CA MET A 155 10.95 20.69 3.20
C MET A 155 11.35 21.82 2.26
N VAL A 156 10.42 22.70 1.91
CA VAL A 156 10.71 23.86 1.08
C VAL A 156 11.58 24.88 1.81
N LEU A 157 11.32 25.11 3.10
CA LEU A 157 12.14 26.00 3.93
C LEU A 157 13.58 25.51 4.03
N TRP A 158 13.81 24.20 4.17
CA TRP A 158 15.15 23.64 4.35
C TRP A 158 15.90 23.41 3.03
N LEU A 159 15.18 22.99 1.96
CA LEU A 159 15.78 22.50 0.72
C LEU A 159 15.42 23.37 -0.49
N GLY A 160 14.60 24.42 -0.29
CA GLY A 160 14.17 25.31 -1.35
C GLY A 160 13.09 24.73 -2.27
N PHE A 161 12.77 25.48 -3.32
CA PHE A 161 11.71 25.12 -4.29
C PHE A 161 12.14 24.07 -5.33
N GLY A 162 13.37 23.60 -5.28
CA GLY A 162 13.94 22.62 -6.21
C GLY A 162 13.36 21.20 -6.07
N ASP A 163 13.94 20.27 -6.83
CA ASP A 163 13.53 18.84 -6.82
C ASP A 163 13.86 18.15 -5.51
N ALA A 164 14.92 18.59 -4.83
CA ALA A 164 15.37 18.00 -3.56
C ALA A 164 14.29 17.99 -2.49
N SER A 165 13.53 19.10 -2.34
CA SER A 165 12.45 19.18 -1.34
C SER A 165 11.35 18.15 -1.59
N LYS A 166 10.99 17.88 -2.86
CA LYS A 166 9.97 16.90 -3.24
C LYS A 166 10.49 15.47 -3.06
N ILE A 167 11.72 15.20 -3.52
CA ILE A 167 12.37 13.88 -3.37
C ILE A 167 12.49 13.50 -1.89
N VAL A 168 12.97 14.41 -1.04
CA VAL A 168 13.11 14.15 0.40
C VAL A 168 11.75 14.00 1.08
N LEU A 169 10.74 14.79 0.69
CA LEU A 169 9.38 14.63 1.21
C LEU A 169 8.82 13.23 0.91
N ILE A 170 8.93 12.79 -0.35
CA ILE A 170 8.49 11.45 -0.79
C ILE A 170 9.29 10.37 -0.04
N PHE A 171 10.60 10.52 0.05
CA PHE A 171 11.47 9.62 0.81
C PHE A 171 11.00 9.46 2.27
N VAL A 172 10.84 10.54 3.00
CA VAL A 172 10.43 10.51 4.42
C VAL A 172 9.02 9.93 4.57
N GLY A 173 8.09 10.31 3.69
CA GLY A 173 6.72 9.82 3.74
C GLY A 173 6.57 8.34 3.42
N CYS A 174 7.38 7.83 2.48
CA CYS A 174 7.36 6.43 2.04
C CYS A 174 8.25 5.52 2.90
N MET A 175 9.23 6.07 3.61
CA MET A 175 10.15 5.29 4.43
C MET A 175 9.44 4.52 5.56
N LEU A 176 8.45 5.13 6.21
CA LEU A 176 7.74 4.52 7.34
C LEU A 176 7.00 3.21 6.97
N PRO A 177 6.12 3.17 5.95
CA PRO A 177 5.45 1.93 5.57
C PRO A 177 6.44 0.85 5.14
N VAL A 178 7.52 1.21 4.43
CA VAL A 178 8.56 0.26 4.04
C VAL A 178 9.30 -0.29 5.25
N THR A 179 9.71 0.59 6.19
CA THR A 179 10.44 0.17 7.41
C THR A 179 9.60 -0.77 8.27
N LEU A 180 8.32 -0.43 8.48
CA LEU A 180 7.43 -1.26 9.28
C LEU A 180 7.18 -2.63 8.65
N SER A 181 6.95 -2.68 7.34
CA SER A 181 6.72 -3.94 6.64
C SER A 181 7.99 -4.80 6.58
N ALA A 182 9.16 -4.19 6.37
CA ALA A 182 10.44 -4.90 6.46
C ALA A 182 10.69 -5.46 7.87
N PHE A 183 10.39 -4.67 8.91
CA PHE A 183 10.51 -5.10 10.29
C PHE A 183 9.56 -6.25 10.62
N ASN A 184 8.28 -6.11 10.26
CA ASN A 184 7.26 -7.12 10.53
C ASN A 184 7.54 -8.41 9.77
N GLY A 185 7.91 -8.33 8.49
CA GLY A 185 8.28 -9.48 7.68
C GLY A 185 9.49 -10.24 8.24
N ALA A 186 10.55 -9.53 8.59
CA ALA A 186 11.75 -10.15 9.14
C ALA A 186 11.52 -10.74 10.54
N ARG A 187 10.71 -10.08 11.37
CA ARG A 187 10.34 -10.58 12.71
C ARG A 187 9.34 -11.73 12.65
N GLY A 188 8.49 -11.77 11.63
CA GLY A 188 7.50 -12.82 11.41
C GLY A 188 8.08 -14.14 10.89
N THR A 189 9.38 -14.20 10.60
CA THR A 189 10.05 -15.45 10.21
C THR A 189 9.95 -16.48 11.33
N GLU A 190 9.48 -17.68 10.99
CA GLU A 190 9.33 -18.78 11.95
C GLU A 190 10.67 -19.14 12.61
N GLN A 191 10.69 -19.16 13.94
CA GLN A 191 11.90 -19.45 14.72
C GLN A 191 12.47 -20.84 14.41
N VAL A 192 11.59 -21.80 14.08
CA VAL A 192 11.97 -23.16 13.72
C VAL A 192 12.88 -23.17 12.47
N LEU A 193 12.59 -22.33 11.47
CA LEU A 193 13.42 -22.21 10.27
C LEU A 193 14.82 -21.67 10.60
N ILE A 194 14.88 -20.68 11.49
CA ILE A 194 16.16 -20.10 11.94
C ILE A 194 16.96 -21.12 12.73
N TRP A 195 16.33 -21.88 13.65
CA TRP A 195 16.98 -22.93 14.42
C TRP A 195 17.46 -24.06 13.53
N SER A 196 16.65 -24.54 12.59
CA SER A 196 17.04 -25.58 11.64
C SER A 196 18.27 -25.18 10.82
N ALA A 197 18.29 -23.95 10.26
CA ALA A 197 19.44 -23.46 9.53
C ALA A 197 20.70 -23.43 10.41
N ARG A 198 20.55 -22.99 11.67
CA ARG A 198 21.68 -22.93 12.60
C ARG A 198 22.19 -24.30 13.03
N SER A 199 21.28 -25.28 13.21
CA SER A 199 21.65 -26.67 13.52
C SER A 199 22.41 -27.32 12.36
N LEU A 200 22.15 -26.88 11.12
CA LEU A 200 22.89 -27.28 9.93
C LEU A 200 24.21 -26.50 9.72
N GLY A 201 24.63 -25.68 10.72
CA GLY A 201 25.89 -24.95 10.69
C GLY A 201 25.86 -23.55 10.05
N ALA A 202 24.67 -23.01 9.73
CA ALA A 202 24.57 -21.66 9.21
C ALA A 202 24.99 -20.62 10.27
N SER A 203 25.85 -19.69 9.89
CA SER A 203 26.19 -18.53 10.72
C SER A 203 24.97 -17.59 10.88
N ARG A 204 25.03 -16.66 11.84
CA ARG A 204 23.98 -15.64 12.02
C ARG A 204 23.71 -14.85 10.74
N ALA A 205 24.78 -14.40 10.07
CA ALA A 205 24.67 -13.66 8.82
C ALA A 205 24.04 -14.52 7.71
N ARG A 206 24.47 -15.79 7.59
CA ARG A 206 23.92 -16.71 6.60
C ARG A 206 22.44 -16.98 6.83
N ALA A 207 22.00 -17.19 8.08
CA ALA A 207 20.58 -17.34 8.43
C ALA A 207 19.76 -16.09 8.09
N LEU A 208 20.32 -14.87 8.24
CA LEU A 208 19.67 -13.63 7.83
C LEU A 208 19.41 -13.60 6.31
N TRP A 209 20.44 -13.88 5.51
CA TRP A 209 20.36 -13.76 4.05
C TRP A 209 19.57 -14.91 3.40
N GLU A 210 19.74 -16.15 3.86
CA GLU A 210 19.16 -17.35 3.24
C GLU A 210 17.78 -17.73 3.79
N VAL A 211 17.43 -17.27 5.01
CA VAL A 211 16.14 -17.63 5.66
C VAL A 211 15.29 -16.40 5.91
N VAL A 212 15.81 -15.43 6.66
CA VAL A 212 14.98 -14.29 7.13
C VAL A 212 14.59 -13.37 5.99
N LEU A 213 15.51 -12.96 5.15
CA LEU A 213 15.21 -12.04 4.04
C LEU A 213 14.24 -12.64 3.01
N PRO A 214 14.41 -13.87 2.53
CA PRO A 214 13.41 -14.50 1.66
C PRO A 214 12.05 -14.66 2.31
N SER A 215 11.99 -15.01 3.59
CA SER A 215 10.74 -15.14 4.34
C SER A 215 10.04 -13.79 4.54
N ALA A 216 10.80 -12.71 4.70
CA ALA A 216 10.29 -11.35 4.89
C ALA A 216 9.81 -10.69 3.58
N LEU A 217 10.26 -11.19 2.43
CA LEU A 217 10.05 -10.55 1.14
C LEU A 217 8.57 -10.27 0.80
N PRO A 218 7.60 -11.17 1.03
CA PRO A 218 6.20 -10.90 0.73
C PRO A 218 5.63 -9.71 1.51
N GLU A 219 5.96 -9.61 2.81
CA GLU A 219 5.52 -8.52 3.66
C GLU A 219 6.18 -7.19 3.26
N LEU A 220 7.48 -7.22 2.97
CA LEU A 220 8.22 -6.07 2.46
C LEU A 220 7.61 -5.56 1.14
N LEU A 221 7.32 -6.44 0.21
CA LEU A 221 6.68 -6.08 -1.06
C LEU A 221 5.28 -5.48 -0.85
N SER A 222 4.51 -5.95 0.13
CA SER A 222 3.24 -5.34 0.51
C SER A 222 3.43 -3.90 1.01
N GLY A 223 4.44 -3.66 1.85
CA GLY A 223 4.79 -2.32 2.32
C GLY A 223 5.25 -1.38 1.21
N ILE A 224 6.04 -1.88 0.26
CA ILE A 224 6.47 -1.10 -0.92
C ILE A 224 5.26 -0.70 -1.78
N ARG A 225 4.26 -1.57 -1.94
CA ARG A 225 3.02 -1.23 -2.63
C ARG A 225 2.28 -0.07 -1.94
N THR A 226 2.20 -0.12 -0.62
CA THR A 226 1.61 0.96 0.18
C THR A 226 2.41 2.26 0.01
N ALA A 227 3.74 2.17 0.04
CA ALA A 227 4.62 3.31 -0.19
C ALA A 227 4.47 3.90 -1.60
N LEU A 228 4.26 3.07 -2.63
CA LEU A 228 3.99 3.52 -4.00
C LEU A 228 2.74 4.41 -4.06
N ALA A 229 1.65 4.03 -3.38
CA ALA A 229 0.45 4.85 -3.31
C ALA A 229 0.72 6.20 -2.60
N PHE A 230 1.43 6.18 -1.47
CA PHE A 230 1.84 7.41 -0.79
C PHE A 230 2.76 8.29 -1.63
N ALA A 231 3.66 7.70 -2.42
CA ALA A 231 4.55 8.44 -3.31
C ALA A 231 3.76 9.29 -4.32
N PHE A 232 2.72 8.73 -4.96
CA PHE A 232 1.85 9.49 -5.87
C PHE A 232 1.13 10.64 -5.17
N VAL A 233 0.57 10.39 -3.98
CA VAL A 233 -0.15 11.43 -3.21
C VAL A 233 0.80 12.57 -2.83
N LEU A 234 1.97 12.24 -2.28
CA LEU A 234 2.95 13.25 -1.83
C LEU A 234 3.59 14.00 -3.00
N LEU A 235 3.84 13.30 -4.12
CA LEU A 235 4.35 13.89 -5.35
C LEU A 235 3.40 14.98 -5.85
N VAL A 236 2.15 14.61 -6.13
CA VAL A 236 1.16 15.55 -6.68
C VAL A 236 0.89 16.69 -5.70
N ALA A 237 0.74 16.41 -4.40
CA ALA A 237 0.51 17.43 -3.39
C ALA A 237 1.69 18.43 -3.28
N SER A 238 2.93 17.94 -3.32
CA SER A 238 4.11 18.82 -3.26
C SER A 238 4.29 19.64 -4.53
N GLU A 239 3.98 19.06 -5.68
CA GLU A 239 4.07 19.77 -6.95
C GLU A 239 2.97 20.83 -7.11
N LEU A 240 1.76 20.54 -6.61
CA LEU A 240 0.63 21.48 -6.63
C LEU A 240 0.94 22.76 -5.83
N ILE A 241 1.61 22.61 -4.68
CA ILE A 241 1.83 23.73 -3.75
C ILE A 241 3.08 24.52 -4.10
N VAL A 242 4.17 23.87 -4.53
CA VAL A 242 5.51 24.53 -4.55
C VAL A 242 6.39 24.12 -5.74
N ALA A 243 5.85 23.62 -6.84
CA ALA A 243 6.66 23.30 -8.01
C ALA A 243 6.57 24.36 -9.13
N ARG A 244 7.53 24.29 -10.07
CA ARG A 244 7.53 25.04 -11.33
C ARG A 244 7.44 24.11 -12.55
N SER A 245 7.32 22.82 -12.32
CA SER A 245 7.16 21.77 -13.32
C SER A 245 6.62 20.51 -12.66
N GLY A 246 6.00 19.63 -13.42
CA GLY A 246 5.40 18.40 -12.96
C GLY A 246 3.90 18.39 -13.13
N PHE A 247 3.28 17.22 -12.99
CA PHE A 247 1.83 17.08 -13.13
C PHE A 247 1.05 17.89 -12.10
N GLY A 248 1.48 17.92 -10.84
CA GLY A 248 0.83 18.72 -9.80
C GLY A 248 0.90 20.20 -10.10
N TYR A 249 2.05 20.71 -10.59
CA TYR A 249 2.17 22.08 -11.06
C TYR A 249 1.20 22.39 -12.21
N MET A 250 1.11 21.49 -13.21
CA MET A 250 0.18 21.68 -14.33
C MET A 250 -1.28 21.74 -13.85
N ILE A 251 -1.66 20.87 -12.92
CA ILE A 251 -3.01 20.88 -12.34
C ILE A 251 -3.32 22.21 -11.69
N GLY A 252 -2.41 22.75 -10.86
CA GLY A 252 -2.58 24.05 -10.22
C GLY A 252 -2.64 25.19 -11.23
N TRP A 253 -1.65 25.29 -12.13
CA TRP A 253 -1.55 26.36 -13.11
C TRP A 253 -2.75 26.42 -14.08
N LEU A 254 -3.19 25.25 -14.59
CA LEU A 254 -4.36 25.17 -15.48
C LEU A 254 -5.66 25.45 -14.71
N GLY A 255 -5.76 25.02 -13.45
CA GLY A 255 -6.91 25.30 -12.60
C GLY A 255 -7.05 26.79 -12.28
N ASP A 256 -5.96 27.44 -11.87
CA ASP A 256 -5.91 28.88 -11.59
C ASP A 256 -6.16 29.72 -12.87
N GLY A 257 -5.72 29.21 -14.02
CA GLY A 257 -5.96 29.80 -15.32
C GLY A 257 -7.39 29.58 -15.88
N GLY A 258 -8.24 28.81 -15.19
CA GLY A 258 -9.61 28.51 -15.64
C GLY A 258 -9.70 27.54 -16.81
N VAL A 259 -8.59 26.85 -17.17
CA VAL A 259 -8.53 25.89 -18.28
C VAL A 259 -8.85 24.49 -17.74
N TYR A 260 -10.09 24.31 -17.28
CA TYR A 260 -10.51 23.12 -16.54
C TYR A 260 -10.44 21.84 -17.37
N ASP A 261 -10.73 21.90 -18.67
CA ASP A 261 -10.64 20.74 -19.57
C ASP A 261 -9.23 20.12 -19.55
N ALA A 262 -8.21 20.98 -19.65
CA ALA A 262 -6.82 20.57 -19.60
C ALA A 262 -6.37 20.13 -18.18
N MET A 263 -6.85 20.82 -17.14
CA MET A 263 -6.62 20.41 -15.76
C MET A 263 -7.11 18.98 -15.52
N PHE A 264 -8.34 18.66 -15.92
CA PHE A 264 -8.91 17.31 -15.79
C PHE A 264 -8.17 16.30 -16.66
N ALA A 265 -7.67 16.67 -17.83
CA ALA A 265 -6.84 15.82 -18.67
C ALA A 265 -5.55 15.40 -17.93
N VAL A 266 -4.90 16.32 -17.23
CA VAL A 266 -3.71 16.01 -16.42
C VAL A 266 -4.07 15.16 -15.22
N VAL A 267 -5.17 15.44 -14.50
CA VAL A 267 -5.66 14.62 -13.37
C VAL A 267 -5.91 13.17 -13.79
N LEU A 268 -6.59 12.97 -14.92
CA LEU A 268 -6.83 11.62 -15.46
C LEU A 268 -5.52 10.93 -15.89
N THR A 269 -4.57 11.69 -16.43
CA THR A 269 -3.23 11.15 -16.76
C THR A 269 -2.53 10.63 -15.51
N VAL A 270 -2.54 11.40 -14.42
CA VAL A 270 -1.96 10.95 -13.13
C VAL A 270 -2.68 9.70 -12.61
N ALA A 271 -4.02 9.65 -12.70
CA ALA A 271 -4.78 8.48 -12.27
C ALA A 271 -4.43 7.23 -13.10
N VAL A 272 -4.31 7.36 -14.42
CA VAL A 272 -3.90 6.27 -15.32
C VAL A 272 -2.48 5.82 -15.03
N LEU A 273 -1.55 6.76 -14.82
CA LEU A 273 -0.16 6.44 -14.47
C LEU A 273 -0.05 5.74 -13.12
N GLY A 274 -0.78 6.20 -12.11
CA GLY A 274 -0.83 5.55 -10.80
C GLY A 274 -1.38 4.12 -10.90
N PHE A 275 -2.45 3.94 -11.67
CA PHE A 275 -3.01 2.62 -11.94
C PHE A 275 -2.03 1.71 -12.71
N ALA A 276 -1.37 2.23 -13.73
CA ALA A 276 -0.37 1.49 -14.51
C ALA A 276 0.84 1.10 -13.64
N ALA A 277 1.30 2.01 -12.78
CA ALA A 277 2.38 1.74 -11.83
C ALA A 277 2.01 0.63 -10.83
N ASP A 278 0.79 0.66 -10.25
CA ASP A 278 0.31 -0.41 -9.36
C ASP A 278 0.21 -1.75 -10.10
N ARG A 279 -0.30 -1.77 -11.34
CA ARG A 279 -0.37 -3.00 -12.15
C ARG A 279 1.00 -3.54 -12.52
N GLY A 280 1.91 -2.66 -12.94
CA GLY A 280 3.30 -3.02 -13.22
C GLY A 280 3.99 -3.58 -11.98
N TYR A 281 3.77 -2.94 -10.82
CA TYR A 281 4.28 -3.42 -9.55
C TYR A 281 3.74 -4.81 -9.19
N LEU A 282 2.44 -5.06 -9.32
CA LEU A 282 1.85 -6.38 -9.05
C LEU A 282 2.37 -7.47 -10.00
N MET A 283 2.67 -7.13 -11.26
CA MET A 283 3.32 -8.07 -12.19
C MET A 283 4.73 -8.41 -11.73
N LEU A 284 5.49 -7.40 -11.26
CA LEU A 284 6.82 -7.62 -10.68
C LEU A 284 6.75 -8.52 -9.44
N VAL A 285 5.83 -8.24 -8.50
CA VAL A 285 5.62 -9.04 -7.28
C VAL A 285 5.34 -10.51 -7.61
N ARG A 286 4.47 -10.79 -8.59
CA ARG A 286 4.16 -12.16 -9.02
C ARG A 286 5.40 -12.89 -9.55
N ARG A 287 6.26 -12.20 -10.30
CA ARG A 287 7.51 -12.79 -10.82
C ARG A 287 8.51 -13.06 -9.68
N VAL A 288 8.66 -12.11 -8.77
CA VAL A 288 9.58 -12.22 -7.63
C VAL A 288 9.16 -13.31 -6.66
N LEU A 289 7.86 -13.53 -6.45
CA LEU A 289 7.31 -14.53 -5.54
C LEU A 289 6.92 -15.85 -6.22
N ALA A 290 7.24 -16.06 -7.50
CA ALA A 290 6.88 -17.27 -8.25
C ALA A 290 7.41 -18.59 -7.64
N TRP A 291 8.43 -18.51 -6.79
CA TRP A 291 8.98 -19.66 -6.06
C TRP A 291 8.12 -20.11 -4.86
N ARG A 292 7.09 -19.34 -4.51
CA ARG A 292 6.22 -19.61 -3.35
C ARG A 292 4.92 -20.33 -3.74
N GLU A 293 4.58 -20.36 -5.04
CA GLU A 293 3.44 -21.11 -5.59
C GLU A 293 3.87 -22.55 -5.87
#